data_b82d9e339da6a885ef05bfcafd575972
#
_entry.id   b82d9e339da6a885ef05bfcafd575972
#
_cell.length_a   1.000
_cell.length_b   1.000
_cell.length_c   1.000
_cell.angle_alpha   90.00
_cell.angle_beta   90.00
_cell.angle_gamma   90.00
#
_symmetry.space_group_name_H-M   'P 1'
#
loop_
_entity.id
_entity.type
_entity.pdbx_description
1 polymer ?
#
loop_
_entity_poly.entity_id
_entity_poly.type
_entity_poly.pdbx_seq_one_letter_code
_entity_poly.pdbx_strand_id
1 'polypeptide(L)'
;MSHVSSHREVIRPSHHVDGTLRSTPDTVLWGYIATNLPPALTIKSGQIVELETLSHQGLTTNEDPENFFAAYGIPSNEVLADGKAVFAEVKRPKGASVHILTGPIYIDDAMPGDVLEVRVLDIKFRVPYGVNNTGPGKGVLPKLLSEPAAKLIRIDLERQIALFSDDIHIPLNPFMGIMAVSPPTSLGMVSSTPPGAWGGNIDLKFTGIGSSLFLPVFNKGGQFFTGDGHAVQGDGEVDGGAIEISLKPTLQFIVHKGKTIKQPRVETASDYLTTGLSTDLNEATRIALQEAIDFLQREKGMSAADAYALSSLAVDLGIGEAVDIVNLVYAKIPKRLFKSNPEFWYPPNRS
;
A
#
# COMPACT_ATOMS: atom_id res chain seq x y z
N MET A 1 26.60 30.65 -15.39
CA MET A 1 26.93 30.12 -14.06
C MET A 1 26.16 28.83 -13.90
N SER A 2 26.85 27.69 -14.04
CA SER A 2 26.27 26.37 -14.02
C SER A 2 26.02 25.96 -12.55
N HIS A 3 24.76 25.89 -12.15
CA HIS A 3 24.40 25.24 -10.90
C HIS A 3 24.56 23.71 -11.07
N VAL A 4 25.67 23.18 -10.62
CA VAL A 4 25.83 21.74 -10.40
C VAL A 4 25.00 21.40 -9.15
N SER A 5 23.83 20.83 -9.36
CA SER A 5 23.05 20.22 -8.29
C SER A 5 23.81 18.99 -7.81
N SER A 6 24.39 19.06 -6.62
CA SER A 6 24.99 17.91 -5.96
C SER A 6 23.87 16.97 -5.53
N HIS A 7 23.63 15.91 -6.30
CA HIS A 7 22.79 14.82 -5.86
C HIS A 7 23.44 14.17 -4.62
N ARG A 8 22.88 14.41 -3.45
CA ARG A 8 23.24 13.66 -2.26
C ARG A 8 22.62 12.27 -2.41
N GLU A 9 23.49 11.29 -2.60
CA GLU A 9 23.13 9.87 -2.47
C GLU A 9 22.46 9.68 -1.09
N VAL A 10 21.19 9.32 -1.08
CA VAL A 10 20.49 8.94 0.16
C VAL A 10 21.07 7.60 0.57
N ILE A 11 22.06 7.62 1.48
CA ILE A 11 22.62 6.40 2.07
C ILE A 11 21.50 5.73 2.85
N ARG A 12 20.85 4.74 2.24
CA ARG A 12 19.86 3.89 2.92
C ARG A 12 20.62 2.92 3.81
N PRO A 13 20.21 2.74 5.07
CA PRO A 13 20.84 1.73 5.93
C PRO A 13 20.73 0.35 5.28
N SER A 14 21.83 -0.38 5.21
CA SER A 14 21.78 -1.79 4.80
C SER A 14 21.12 -2.59 5.94
N HIS A 15 19.96 -3.18 5.68
CA HIS A 15 19.30 -4.08 6.61
C HIS A 15 19.68 -5.52 6.31
N HIS A 16 19.91 -6.31 7.37
CA HIS A 16 19.99 -7.76 7.20
C HIS A 16 18.60 -8.29 6.86
N VAL A 17 18.46 -8.97 5.73
CA VAL A 17 17.19 -9.58 5.31
C VAL A 17 17.14 -11.01 5.83
N ASP A 18 16.15 -11.33 6.67
CA ASP A 18 15.98 -12.65 7.28
C ASP A 18 15.30 -13.65 6.35
N GLY A 19 14.52 -13.17 5.37
CA GLY A 19 13.82 -14.02 4.41
C GLY A 19 13.48 -13.30 3.11
N THR A 20 13.25 -14.06 2.05
CA THR A 20 12.78 -13.55 0.76
C THR A 20 11.56 -14.34 0.33
N LEU A 21 10.51 -13.65 -0.11
CA LEU A 21 9.31 -14.25 -0.69
C LEU A 21 9.14 -13.76 -2.13
N ARG A 22 9.26 -14.67 -3.09
CA ARG A 22 9.06 -14.36 -4.51
C ARG A 22 7.60 -14.48 -4.91
N SER A 23 7.20 -13.75 -5.95
CA SER A 23 5.89 -13.89 -6.59
C SER A 23 5.93 -15.01 -7.62
N THR A 24 5.59 -16.22 -7.18
CA THR A 24 5.50 -17.42 -8.05
C THR A 24 4.05 -17.90 -8.11
N PRO A 25 3.68 -18.78 -9.05
CA PRO A 25 2.34 -19.37 -9.08
C PRO A 25 1.87 -19.96 -7.73
N ASP A 26 2.79 -20.49 -6.91
CA ASP A 26 2.48 -21.12 -5.61
C ASP A 26 2.38 -20.12 -4.45
N THR A 27 2.82 -18.88 -4.63
CA THR A 27 2.94 -17.87 -3.56
C THR A 27 2.06 -16.65 -3.78
N VAL A 28 1.21 -16.67 -4.82
CA VAL A 28 0.31 -15.56 -5.12
C VAL A 28 -1.15 -15.96 -5.02
N LEU A 29 -1.97 -14.99 -4.61
CA LEU A 29 -3.43 -15.03 -4.75
C LEU A 29 -3.86 -13.99 -5.78
N TRP A 30 -4.82 -14.34 -6.62
CA TRP A 30 -5.30 -13.44 -7.66
C TRP A 30 -6.72 -12.97 -7.37
N GLY A 31 -6.84 -11.70 -6.95
CA GLY A 31 -8.10 -10.97 -6.82
C GLY A 31 -8.86 -11.12 -5.52
N TYR A 32 -8.27 -11.73 -4.50
CA TYR A 32 -8.89 -11.89 -3.18
C TYR A 32 -7.86 -12.04 -2.06
N ILE A 33 -8.32 -11.84 -0.83
CA ILE A 33 -7.58 -12.13 0.40
C ILE A 33 -8.35 -13.24 1.14
N ALA A 34 -7.66 -14.27 1.58
CA ALA A 34 -8.28 -15.44 2.21
C ALA A 34 -7.72 -15.70 3.61
N THR A 35 -8.45 -16.51 4.37
CA THR A 35 -8.06 -16.98 5.70
C THR A 35 -7.61 -18.43 5.65
N ASN A 36 -6.83 -18.85 6.65
CA ASN A 36 -6.45 -20.26 6.86
C ASN A 36 -5.68 -20.90 5.69
N LEU A 37 -4.93 -20.11 4.96
CA LEU A 37 -4.04 -20.63 3.90
C LEU A 37 -2.74 -21.19 4.51
N PRO A 38 -2.15 -22.22 3.89
CA PRO A 38 -0.80 -22.62 4.20
C PRO A 38 0.17 -21.43 4.05
N PRO A 39 1.08 -21.20 5.02
CA PRO A 39 2.04 -20.10 4.89
C PRO A 39 3.01 -20.33 3.74
N ALA A 40 3.20 -19.30 2.91
CA ALA A 40 4.28 -19.25 1.92
C ALA A 40 5.65 -18.97 2.59
N LEU A 41 5.61 -18.27 3.73
CA LEU A 41 6.78 -18.01 4.57
C LEU A 41 6.34 -17.89 6.03
N THR A 42 7.16 -18.41 6.96
CA THR A 42 6.96 -18.24 8.40
C THR A 42 8.12 -17.42 8.98
N ILE A 43 7.80 -16.41 9.77
CA ILE A 43 8.77 -15.51 10.41
C ILE A 43 8.39 -15.27 11.87
N LYS A 44 9.32 -14.63 12.61
CA LYS A 44 9.09 -14.14 13.97
C LYS A 44 8.97 -12.62 13.98
N SER A 45 8.36 -12.09 15.03
CA SER A 45 8.34 -10.63 15.29
C SER A 45 9.76 -10.07 15.29
N GLY A 46 9.94 -8.93 14.64
CA GLY A 46 11.22 -8.24 14.44
C GLY A 46 11.94 -8.57 13.15
N GLN A 47 11.60 -9.66 12.48
CA GLN A 47 12.28 -10.10 11.25
C GLN A 47 11.95 -9.23 10.03
N ILE A 48 12.90 -9.18 9.11
CA ILE A 48 12.87 -8.39 7.89
C ILE A 48 12.75 -9.32 6.67
N VAL A 49 11.78 -9.04 5.82
CA VAL A 49 11.52 -9.83 4.60
C VAL A 49 11.58 -8.92 3.38
N GLU A 50 12.26 -9.38 2.34
CA GLU A 50 12.18 -8.80 1.01
C GLU A 50 11.13 -9.57 0.19
N LEU A 51 10.13 -8.88 -0.35
CA LEU A 51 9.06 -9.48 -1.14
C LEU A 51 9.13 -9.02 -2.60
N GLU A 52 8.85 -9.93 -3.52
CA GLU A 52 8.55 -9.57 -4.90
C GLU A 52 7.05 -9.48 -5.10
N THR A 53 6.59 -8.46 -5.82
CA THR A 53 5.18 -8.29 -6.17
C THR A 53 5.02 -8.08 -7.68
N LEU A 54 3.84 -8.36 -8.19
CA LEU A 54 3.50 -8.19 -9.58
C LEU A 54 2.36 -7.18 -9.73
N SER A 55 2.53 -6.25 -10.67
CA SER A 55 1.40 -5.45 -11.16
C SER A 55 0.43 -6.35 -11.91
N HIS A 56 -0.86 -6.07 -11.77
CA HIS A 56 -1.91 -6.74 -12.54
C HIS A 56 -1.96 -6.30 -14.01
N GLN A 57 -1.31 -5.19 -14.34
CA GLN A 57 -1.32 -4.64 -15.70
C GLN A 57 -0.61 -5.58 -16.68
N GLY A 58 -1.29 -5.85 -17.79
CA GLY A 58 -0.86 -6.85 -18.79
C GLY A 58 -1.18 -8.30 -18.43
N LEU A 59 -1.61 -8.61 -17.18
CA LEU A 59 -1.96 -9.96 -16.75
C LEU A 59 -3.47 -10.19 -16.70
N THR A 60 -4.27 -9.14 -16.57
CA THR A 60 -5.75 -9.21 -16.48
C THR A 60 -6.46 -9.06 -17.80
N THR A 61 -5.74 -8.74 -18.87
CA THR A 61 -6.25 -8.74 -20.25
C THR A 61 -6.39 -10.17 -20.75
N ASN A 62 -7.14 -10.36 -21.84
CA ASN A 62 -7.20 -11.66 -22.51
C ASN A 62 -5.96 -11.95 -23.38
N GLU A 63 -4.98 -11.07 -23.34
CA GLU A 63 -3.74 -11.15 -24.10
C GLU A 63 -2.61 -11.59 -23.20
N ASP A 64 -1.66 -12.31 -23.77
CA ASP A 64 -0.39 -12.64 -23.18
C ASP A 64 0.34 -11.35 -22.74
N PRO A 65 0.95 -11.30 -21.55
CA PRO A 65 1.66 -10.11 -21.07
C PRO A 65 2.77 -9.62 -22.00
N GLU A 66 3.42 -10.53 -22.75
CA GLU A 66 4.42 -10.12 -23.75
C GLU A 66 3.77 -9.32 -24.87
N ASN A 67 2.62 -9.77 -25.39
CA ASN A 67 1.88 -9.06 -26.43
C ASN A 67 1.35 -7.71 -25.91
N PHE A 68 0.80 -7.68 -24.70
CA PHE A 68 0.33 -6.44 -24.08
C PHE A 68 1.45 -5.40 -24.01
N PHE A 69 2.60 -5.76 -23.46
CA PHE A 69 3.71 -4.83 -23.30
C PHE A 69 4.44 -4.52 -24.62
N ALA A 70 4.46 -5.45 -25.58
CA ALA A 70 5.02 -5.21 -26.92
C ALA A 70 4.27 -4.09 -27.67
N ALA A 71 2.95 -3.94 -27.46
CA ALA A 71 2.17 -2.84 -28.01
C ALA A 71 2.65 -1.45 -27.55
N TYR A 72 3.34 -1.39 -26.43
CA TYR A 72 3.98 -0.18 -25.89
C TYR A 72 5.51 -0.11 -26.12
N GLY A 73 6.05 -1.00 -26.94
CA GLY A 73 7.48 -1.04 -27.28
C GLY A 73 8.37 -1.60 -26.16
N ILE A 74 7.83 -2.41 -25.25
CA ILE A 74 8.59 -3.15 -24.26
C ILE A 74 8.99 -4.50 -24.87
N PRO A 75 10.27 -4.83 -24.98
CA PRO A 75 10.70 -6.12 -25.52
C PRO A 75 10.42 -7.26 -24.52
N SER A 76 10.21 -8.48 -25.02
CA SER A 76 9.86 -9.67 -24.23
C SER A 76 10.82 -9.96 -23.06
N ASN A 77 12.10 -9.67 -23.22
CA ASN A 77 13.12 -9.87 -22.17
C ASN A 77 13.05 -8.82 -21.03
N GLU A 78 12.31 -7.74 -21.20
CA GLU A 78 12.02 -6.76 -20.17
C GLU A 78 10.68 -7.04 -19.44
N VAL A 79 9.87 -7.98 -19.93
CA VAL A 79 8.67 -8.45 -19.24
C VAL A 79 9.06 -9.50 -18.21
N LEU A 80 8.61 -9.32 -16.96
CA LEU A 80 8.96 -10.16 -15.82
C LEU A 80 8.60 -11.63 -16.06
N ALA A 81 9.58 -12.54 -15.88
CA ALA A 81 9.40 -13.96 -16.11
C ALA A 81 8.36 -14.59 -15.16
N ASP A 82 8.32 -14.16 -13.90
CA ASP A 82 7.30 -14.60 -12.94
C ASP A 82 5.91 -14.05 -13.27
N GLY A 83 5.80 -12.85 -13.86
CA GLY A 83 4.54 -12.36 -14.42
C GLY A 83 4.00 -13.27 -15.51
N LYS A 84 4.87 -13.70 -16.43
CA LYS A 84 4.52 -14.66 -17.48
C LYS A 84 4.10 -16.03 -16.92
N ALA A 85 4.83 -16.53 -15.91
CA ALA A 85 4.50 -17.78 -15.24
C ALA A 85 3.15 -17.71 -14.51
N VAL A 86 2.90 -16.64 -13.75
CA VAL A 86 1.61 -16.44 -13.07
C VAL A 86 0.45 -16.37 -14.08
N PHE A 87 0.62 -15.65 -15.18
CA PHE A 87 -0.40 -15.60 -16.24
C PHE A 87 -0.70 -16.98 -16.83
N ALA A 88 0.33 -17.79 -17.06
CA ALA A 88 0.19 -19.11 -17.68
C ALA A 88 -0.40 -20.17 -16.73
N GLU A 89 -0.07 -20.11 -15.44
CA GLU A 89 -0.31 -21.22 -14.50
C GLU A 89 -1.39 -20.90 -13.46
N VAL A 90 -1.59 -19.61 -13.08
CA VAL A 90 -2.57 -19.23 -12.07
C VAL A 90 -3.89 -18.83 -12.72
N LYS A 91 -4.92 -19.61 -12.46
CA LYS A 91 -6.25 -19.29 -12.94
C LYS A 91 -6.91 -18.24 -12.02
N ARG A 92 -7.16 -17.05 -12.55
CA ARG A 92 -7.96 -16.04 -11.87
C ARG A 92 -9.40 -16.55 -11.67
N PRO A 93 -9.91 -16.62 -10.43
CA PRO A 93 -11.28 -17.05 -10.19
C PRO A 93 -12.31 -16.14 -10.89
N LYS A 94 -13.41 -16.70 -11.36
CA LYS A 94 -14.48 -15.89 -11.95
C LYS A 94 -15.04 -14.89 -10.94
N GLY A 95 -15.07 -13.61 -11.30
CA GLY A 95 -15.52 -12.53 -10.43
C GLY A 95 -14.47 -12.04 -9.41
N ALA A 96 -13.26 -12.61 -9.42
CA ALA A 96 -12.17 -12.10 -8.62
C ALA A 96 -11.70 -10.73 -9.14
N SER A 97 -11.20 -9.92 -8.23
CA SER A 97 -10.57 -8.62 -8.53
C SER A 97 -9.30 -8.78 -9.39
N VAL A 98 -8.66 -7.67 -9.71
CA VAL A 98 -7.50 -7.66 -10.62
C VAL A 98 -6.18 -7.96 -9.90
N HIS A 99 -6.05 -7.61 -8.64
CA HIS A 99 -4.78 -7.56 -7.91
C HIS A 99 -4.14 -8.93 -7.71
N ILE A 100 -2.82 -8.98 -7.83
CA ILE A 100 -2.00 -10.17 -7.57
C ILE A 100 -1.26 -9.93 -6.26
N LEU A 101 -1.56 -10.74 -5.25
CA LEU A 101 -1.03 -10.58 -3.89
C LEU A 101 -0.04 -11.68 -3.57
N THR A 102 1.15 -11.31 -3.11
CA THR A 102 2.17 -12.24 -2.63
C THR A 102 1.98 -12.51 -1.14
N GLY A 103 1.96 -13.78 -0.74
CA GLY A 103 1.73 -14.25 0.63
C GLY A 103 1.06 -15.61 0.68
N PRO A 104 0.59 -16.07 1.88
CA PRO A 104 0.67 -15.35 3.15
C PRO A 104 2.01 -15.52 3.87
N ILE A 105 2.44 -14.46 4.55
CA ILE A 105 3.49 -14.53 5.55
C ILE A 105 2.85 -14.77 6.91
N TYR A 106 3.26 -15.85 7.57
CA TYR A 106 2.82 -16.19 8.92
C TYR A 106 3.81 -15.66 9.94
N ILE A 107 3.34 -14.84 10.87
CA ILE A 107 4.15 -14.28 11.96
C ILE A 107 3.88 -15.12 13.22
N ASP A 108 4.85 -15.94 13.62
CA ASP A 108 4.66 -17.03 14.62
C ASP A 108 4.04 -16.57 15.94
N ASP A 109 4.39 -15.37 16.41
CA ASP A 109 3.92 -14.84 17.69
C ASP A 109 2.60 -14.04 17.59
N ALA A 110 2.08 -13.77 16.40
CA ALA A 110 0.89 -12.94 16.23
C ALA A 110 -0.39 -13.72 16.62
N MET A 111 -1.19 -13.11 17.50
CA MET A 111 -2.45 -13.69 17.98
C MET A 111 -3.62 -12.72 17.76
N PRO A 112 -4.85 -13.23 17.62
CA PRO A 112 -6.03 -12.37 17.55
C PRO A 112 -6.07 -11.35 18.70
N GLY A 113 -6.30 -10.08 18.35
CA GLY A 113 -6.30 -8.96 19.31
C GLY A 113 -4.95 -8.26 19.49
N ASP A 114 -3.88 -8.77 18.89
CA ASP A 114 -2.62 -8.03 18.78
C ASP A 114 -2.69 -6.98 17.67
N VAL A 115 -1.67 -6.14 17.58
CA VAL A 115 -1.44 -5.23 16.45
C VAL A 115 -0.15 -5.62 15.74
N LEU A 116 -0.22 -5.79 14.43
CA LEU A 116 0.94 -5.99 13.58
C LEU A 116 1.40 -4.63 13.04
N GLU A 117 2.62 -4.23 13.35
CA GLU A 117 3.30 -3.11 12.72
C GLU A 117 4.13 -3.63 11.54
N VAL A 118 3.91 -3.04 10.37
CA VAL A 118 4.68 -3.30 9.15
C VAL A 118 5.48 -2.04 8.83
N ARG A 119 6.80 -2.08 9.04
CA ARG A 119 7.73 -1.00 8.69
C ARG A 119 8.19 -1.14 7.27
N VAL A 120 8.06 -0.10 6.48
CA VAL A 120 8.53 -0.06 5.08
C VAL A 120 9.96 0.48 5.06
N LEU A 121 10.93 -0.44 5.01
CA LEU A 121 12.36 -0.09 5.10
C LEU A 121 12.91 0.38 3.76
N ASP A 122 12.50 -0.25 2.67
CA ASP A 122 12.91 0.07 1.30
C ASP A 122 11.86 -0.42 0.29
N ILE A 123 11.84 0.19 -0.89
CA ILE A 123 11.05 -0.27 -2.04
C ILE A 123 11.90 -0.10 -3.28
N LYS A 124 12.12 -1.19 -4.02
CA LYS A 124 12.83 -1.20 -5.29
C LYS A 124 11.86 -1.44 -6.44
N PHE A 125 12.12 -0.80 -7.56
CA PHE A 125 11.40 -1.05 -8.79
C PHE A 125 11.93 -2.34 -9.44
N ARG A 126 11.03 -3.20 -9.91
CA ARG A 126 11.40 -4.43 -10.63
C ARG A 126 11.51 -4.20 -12.12
N VAL A 127 10.83 -3.17 -12.63
CA VAL A 127 10.83 -2.73 -14.03
C VAL A 127 10.85 -1.20 -14.09
N PRO A 128 11.42 -0.58 -15.15
CA PRO A 128 11.47 0.87 -15.31
C PRO A 128 10.24 1.43 -16.06
N TYR A 129 9.07 0.82 -15.88
CA TYR A 129 7.82 1.25 -16.49
C TYR A 129 6.61 0.81 -15.66
N GLY A 130 5.57 1.61 -15.69
CA GLY A 130 4.27 1.30 -15.10
C GLY A 130 3.13 1.71 -16.03
N VAL A 131 1.91 1.37 -15.67
CA VAL A 131 0.72 1.65 -16.47
C VAL A 131 -0.33 2.32 -15.61
N ASN A 132 -0.88 3.44 -16.09
CA ASN A 132 -2.14 3.97 -15.60
C ASN A 132 -3.24 3.54 -16.57
N ASN A 133 -4.37 3.04 -16.07
CA ASN A 133 -5.45 2.47 -16.88
C ASN A 133 -6.80 2.90 -16.34
N THR A 134 -7.55 3.62 -17.14
CA THR A 134 -8.89 4.09 -16.81
C THR A 134 -9.86 3.88 -17.97
N GLY A 135 -11.10 4.31 -17.84
CA GLY A 135 -12.09 4.19 -18.91
C GLY A 135 -13.52 4.41 -18.47
N PRO A 136 -14.50 4.11 -19.34
CA PRO A 136 -15.92 4.22 -19.01
C PRO A 136 -16.28 3.41 -17.76
N GLY A 137 -17.02 4.03 -16.85
CA GLY A 137 -17.47 3.41 -15.61
C GLY A 137 -16.43 3.38 -14.48
N LYS A 138 -15.20 3.85 -14.71
CA LYS A 138 -14.13 3.90 -13.70
C LYS A 138 -14.00 5.28 -13.07
N GLY A 139 -13.35 5.30 -11.90
CA GLY A 139 -12.99 6.52 -11.21
C GLY A 139 -14.16 7.32 -10.66
N VAL A 140 -13.85 8.48 -10.13
CA VAL A 140 -14.81 9.44 -9.54
C VAL A 140 -15.68 10.10 -10.61
N LEU A 141 -15.20 10.10 -11.87
CA LEU A 141 -15.90 10.68 -13.02
C LEU A 141 -16.23 9.59 -14.08
N PRO A 142 -17.09 8.61 -13.76
CA PRO A 142 -17.29 7.40 -14.58
C PRO A 142 -17.86 7.65 -15.98
N LYS A 143 -18.33 8.86 -16.27
CA LYS A 143 -18.87 9.27 -17.59
C LYS A 143 -17.95 10.18 -18.38
N LEU A 144 -16.72 10.47 -17.86
CA LEU A 144 -15.81 11.39 -18.50
C LEU A 144 -15.26 10.84 -19.82
N LEU A 145 -14.91 9.56 -19.84
CA LEU A 145 -14.36 8.88 -21.02
C LEU A 145 -15.41 7.99 -21.67
N SER A 146 -15.44 7.97 -23.02
CA SER A 146 -16.27 7.07 -23.80
C SER A 146 -15.58 5.75 -24.17
N GLU A 147 -14.25 5.73 -24.11
CA GLU A 147 -13.40 4.59 -24.48
C GLU A 147 -12.36 4.31 -23.38
N PRO A 148 -11.90 3.06 -23.26
CA PRO A 148 -10.77 2.73 -22.38
C PRO A 148 -9.52 3.54 -22.74
N ALA A 149 -8.78 3.97 -21.73
CA ALA A 149 -7.51 4.66 -21.88
C ALA A 149 -6.45 4.01 -20.99
N ALA A 150 -5.38 3.54 -21.62
CA ALA A 150 -4.21 3.02 -20.91
C ALA A 150 -2.96 3.76 -21.37
N LYS A 151 -2.14 4.16 -20.42
CA LYS A 151 -0.90 4.88 -20.68
C LYS A 151 0.25 4.16 -20.00
N LEU A 152 1.18 3.64 -20.80
CA LEU A 152 2.47 3.19 -20.26
C LEU A 152 3.34 4.41 -19.98
N ILE A 153 3.90 4.46 -18.78
CA ILE A 153 4.72 5.57 -18.28
C ILE A 153 6.10 5.02 -17.94
N ARG A 154 7.13 5.54 -18.61
CA ARG A 154 8.52 5.19 -18.33
C ARG A 154 8.98 5.85 -17.03
N ILE A 155 9.81 5.14 -16.28
CA ILE A 155 10.38 5.59 -15.01
C ILE A 155 11.87 5.86 -15.20
N ASP A 156 12.29 7.06 -14.90
CA ASP A 156 13.69 7.44 -14.78
C ASP A 156 14.13 7.19 -13.33
N LEU A 157 14.75 6.04 -13.10
CA LEU A 157 15.18 5.62 -11.77
C LEU A 157 16.36 6.45 -11.23
N GLU A 158 17.17 7.04 -12.09
CA GLU A 158 18.28 7.90 -11.68
C GLU A 158 17.76 9.24 -11.17
N ARG A 159 16.82 9.85 -11.90
CA ARG A 159 16.21 11.13 -11.53
C ARG A 159 15.05 10.99 -10.55
N GLN A 160 14.62 9.77 -10.28
CA GLN A 160 13.46 9.46 -9.42
C GLN A 160 12.18 10.15 -9.87
N ILE A 161 11.89 10.07 -11.18
CA ILE A 161 10.69 10.66 -11.80
C ILE A 161 9.99 9.67 -12.74
N ALA A 162 8.68 9.83 -12.88
CA ALA A 162 7.88 9.22 -13.93
C ALA A 162 7.71 10.22 -15.09
N LEU A 163 7.94 9.75 -16.30
CA LEU A 163 7.89 10.55 -17.52
C LEU A 163 6.46 10.50 -18.09
N PHE A 164 5.56 11.32 -17.55
CA PHE A 164 4.17 11.34 -17.95
C PHE A 164 3.98 11.87 -19.40
N SER A 165 4.72 12.91 -19.74
CA SER A 165 4.90 13.45 -21.10
C SER A 165 6.24 14.16 -21.19
N ASP A 166 6.58 14.71 -22.37
CA ASP A 166 7.82 15.46 -22.57
C ASP A 166 7.95 16.64 -21.60
N ASP A 167 6.83 17.27 -21.25
CA ASP A 167 6.78 18.46 -20.39
C ASP A 167 6.31 18.15 -18.95
N ILE A 168 5.83 16.95 -18.65
CA ILE A 168 5.27 16.61 -17.34
C ILE A 168 6.05 15.45 -16.73
N HIS A 169 6.82 15.76 -15.70
CA HIS A 169 7.59 14.80 -14.92
C HIS A 169 7.03 14.74 -13.50
N ILE A 170 6.68 13.54 -13.03
CA ILE A 170 6.07 13.32 -11.71
C ILE A 170 7.13 12.75 -10.79
N PRO A 171 7.45 13.40 -9.65
CA PRO A 171 8.34 12.82 -8.64
C PRO A 171 7.80 11.48 -8.13
N LEU A 172 8.67 10.47 -8.02
CA LEU A 172 8.29 9.16 -7.51
C LEU A 172 8.02 9.21 -5.99
N ASN A 173 7.01 8.48 -5.58
CA ASN A 173 6.71 8.20 -4.17
C ASN A 173 6.17 6.76 -4.07
N PRO A 174 7.04 5.73 -4.22
CA PRO A 174 6.58 4.36 -4.31
C PRO A 174 6.01 3.86 -2.98
N PHE A 175 4.92 3.10 -3.08
CA PHE A 175 4.28 2.43 -1.95
C PHE A 175 3.51 1.18 -2.42
N MET A 176 3.08 0.35 -1.46
CA MET A 176 2.21 -0.79 -1.74
C MET A 176 0.76 -0.37 -1.50
N GLY A 177 -0.07 -0.41 -2.54
CA GLY A 177 -1.51 -0.14 -2.46
C GLY A 177 -2.21 -1.14 -1.55
N ILE A 178 -1.81 -2.42 -1.64
CA ILE A 178 -2.33 -3.47 -0.79
C ILE A 178 -1.30 -3.94 0.22
N MET A 179 -1.60 -3.74 1.49
CA MET A 179 -0.99 -4.42 2.63
C MET A 179 -2.09 -4.87 3.59
N ALA A 180 -2.19 -6.19 3.83
CA ALA A 180 -3.29 -6.79 4.57
C ALA A 180 -2.82 -7.91 5.49
N VAL A 181 -3.47 -8.04 6.64
CA VAL A 181 -3.57 -9.31 7.36
C VAL A 181 -4.80 -10.09 6.86
N SER A 182 -4.87 -11.39 7.14
CA SER A 182 -6.08 -12.15 6.79
C SER A 182 -7.31 -11.60 7.54
N PRO A 183 -8.46 -11.44 6.85
CA PRO A 183 -9.67 -10.90 7.46
C PRO A 183 -10.23 -11.85 8.54
N PRO A 184 -11.19 -11.39 9.37
CA PRO A 184 -11.88 -12.29 10.32
C PRO A 184 -12.36 -13.56 9.64
N THR A 185 -12.14 -14.72 10.28
CA THR A 185 -12.51 -16.06 9.73
C THR A 185 -13.98 -16.13 9.31
N SER A 186 -14.87 -15.38 9.96
CA SER A 186 -16.29 -15.31 9.62
C SER A 186 -16.57 -14.73 8.23
N LEU A 187 -15.65 -13.97 7.66
CA LEU A 187 -15.76 -13.41 6.31
C LEU A 187 -15.20 -14.36 5.23
N GLY A 188 -14.40 -15.36 5.65
CA GLY A 188 -13.79 -16.32 4.75
C GLY A 188 -12.85 -15.66 3.74
N MET A 189 -13.25 -15.67 2.48
CA MET A 189 -12.52 -15.04 1.38
C MET A 189 -13.20 -13.72 0.99
N VAL A 190 -12.43 -12.63 0.95
CA VAL A 190 -12.91 -11.30 0.56
C VAL A 190 -12.25 -10.84 -0.73
N SER A 191 -12.97 -10.03 -1.53
CA SER A 191 -12.39 -9.39 -2.71
C SER A 191 -11.19 -8.51 -2.31
N SER A 192 -10.18 -8.45 -3.16
CA SER A 192 -9.04 -7.55 -2.94
C SER A 192 -9.33 -6.10 -3.33
N THR A 193 -10.48 -5.77 -3.96
CA THR A 193 -10.83 -4.40 -4.33
C THR A 193 -11.16 -3.54 -3.12
N PRO A 194 -12.17 -3.84 -2.26
CA PRO A 194 -12.46 -2.94 -1.15
C PRO A 194 -11.47 -3.13 -0.01
N PRO A 195 -10.97 -2.04 0.58
CA PRO A 195 -10.25 -2.10 1.83
C PRO A 195 -11.18 -2.48 3.00
N GLY A 196 -10.58 -2.88 4.13
CA GLY A 196 -11.30 -3.20 5.35
C GLY A 196 -10.46 -3.00 6.61
N ALA A 197 -11.01 -3.36 7.77
CA ALA A 197 -10.27 -3.26 9.02
C ALA A 197 -8.96 -4.08 9.03
N TRP A 198 -8.86 -5.07 8.17
CA TRP A 198 -7.65 -5.88 7.96
C TRP A 198 -6.58 -5.20 7.09
N GLY A 199 -6.76 -3.95 6.68
CA GLY A 199 -5.99 -3.28 5.65
C GLY A 199 -6.57 -3.59 4.27
N GLY A 200 -5.82 -4.26 3.41
CA GLY A 200 -6.22 -4.52 2.02
C GLY A 200 -5.83 -3.36 1.11
N ASN A 201 -6.70 -3.07 0.17
CA ASN A 201 -6.53 -2.02 -0.82
C ASN A 201 -6.76 -0.64 -0.22
N ILE A 202 -5.85 -0.21 0.63
CA ILE A 202 -5.98 1.08 1.33
C ILE A 202 -5.50 2.26 0.48
N ASP A 203 -4.70 2.01 -0.56
CA ASP A 203 -4.19 2.98 -1.53
C ASP A 203 -3.78 4.32 -0.91
N LEU A 204 -3.10 4.22 0.22
CA LEU A 204 -2.73 5.38 1.02
C LEU A 204 -1.26 5.73 0.79
N LYS A 205 -0.99 6.77 0.02
CA LYS A 205 0.38 7.20 -0.38
C LYS A 205 1.37 7.44 0.76
N PHE A 206 0.90 7.47 2.01
CA PHE A 206 1.72 7.62 3.21
C PHE A 206 2.32 6.30 3.71
N THR A 207 2.04 5.18 3.05
CA THR A 207 2.60 3.86 3.38
C THR A 207 3.89 3.53 2.61
N GLY A 208 4.59 4.57 2.14
CA GLY A 208 5.88 4.45 1.45
C GLY A 208 7.07 4.25 2.39
N ILE A 209 8.28 4.35 1.81
CA ILE A 209 9.55 4.16 2.54
C ILE A 209 9.61 5.08 3.77
N GLY A 210 9.98 4.50 4.92
CA GLY A 210 10.11 5.22 6.19
C GLY A 210 8.80 5.38 6.94
N SER A 211 7.75 4.65 6.58
CA SER A 211 6.49 4.59 7.31
C SER A 211 6.30 3.29 8.07
N SER A 212 5.39 3.30 9.04
CA SER A 212 4.82 2.12 9.68
C SER A 212 3.32 2.04 9.42
N LEU A 213 2.86 0.89 8.95
CA LEU A 213 1.43 0.56 8.90
C LEU A 213 1.10 -0.36 10.08
N PHE A 214 0.07 -0.02 10.84
CA PHE A 214 -0.44 -0.82 11.96
C PHE A 214 -1.77 -1.47 11.57
N LEU A 215 -1.84 -2.78 11.69
CA LEU A 215 -3.00 -3.58 11.32
C LEU A 215 -3.50 -4.39 12.53
N PRO A 216 -4.83 -4.47 12.78
CA PRO A 216 -5.37 -5.35 13.83
C PRO A 216 -5.25 -6.81 13.40
N VAL A 217 -4.73 -7.68 14.27
CA VAL A 217 -4.61 -9.12 14.00
C VAL A 217 -5.93 -9.82 14.32
N PHE A 218 -6.54 -10.48 13.34
CA PHE A 218 -7.80 -11.24 13.49
C PHE A 218 -7.59 -12.74 13.66
N ASN A 219 -6.50 -13.26 13.08
CA ASN A 219 -6.22 -14.70 13.07
C ASN A 219 -4.81 -14.97 13.56
N LYS A 220 -4.58 -16.16 14.14
CA LYS A 220 -3.26 -16.61 14.54
C LYS A 220 -2.28 -16.50 13.36
N GLY A 221 -1.10 -15.94 13.62
CA GLY A 221 -0.08 -15.71 12.62
C GLY A 221 -0.32 -14.47 11.74
N GLY A 222 -1.41 -13.73 11.92
CA GLY A 222 -1.76 -12.55 11.12
C GLY A 222 -2.02 -12.86 9.65
N GLN A 223 -1.20 -13.71 9.02
CA GLN A 223 -1.24 -14.08 7.60
C GLN A 223 -1.20 -12.84 6.70
N PHE A 224 -0.04 -12.24 6.59
CA PHE A 224 0.14 -11.00 5.85
C PHE A 224 0.27 -11.23 4.33
N PHE A 225 -0.38 -10.35 3.56
CA PHE A 225 -0.33 -10.29 2.10
C PHE A 225 0.05 -8.89 1.64
N THR A 226 0.74 -8.78 0.50
CA THR A 226 0.99 -7.49 -0.15
C THR A 226 1.02 -7.64 -1.66
N GLY A 227 0.68 -6.57 -2.35
CA GLY A 227 0.66 -6.48 -3.80
C GLY A 227 0.31 -5.07 -4.22
N ASP A 228 -0.04 -4.92 -5.50
CA ASP A 228 -0.54 -3.64 -6.01
C ASP A 228 0.44 -2.50 -5.77
N GLY A 229 1.60 -2.62 -6.41
CA GLY A 229 2.68 -1.65 -6.27
C GLY A 229 2.43 -0.40 -7.09
N HIS A 230 2.53 0.76 -6.46
CA HIS A 230 2.35 2.07 -7.08
C HIS A 230 3.68 2.84 -7.12
N ALA A 231 4.06 3.36 -8.29
CA ALA A 231 5.23 4.23 -8.40
C ALA A 231 4.94 5.62 -7.82
N VAL A 232 3.71 6.09 -8.00
CA VAL A 232 3.16 7.34 -7.44
C VAL A 232 1.65 7.37 -7.64
N GLN A 233 0.96 8.01 -6.68
CA GLN A 233 -0.49 8.23 -6.70
C GLN A 233 -0.80 9.58 -6.03
N GLY A 234 -1.78 10.30 -6.56
CA GLY A 234 -2.42 11.43 -5.88
C GLY A 234 -3.46 10.93 -4.86
N ASP A 235 -3.81 11.77 -3.87
CA ASP A 235 -4.90 11.46 -2.97
C ASP A 235 -6.21 11.24 -3.74
N GLY A 236 -6.95 10.22 -3.35
CA GLY A 236 -8.24 9.84 -3.91
C GLY A 236 -8.17 8.84 -5.06
N GLU A 237 -7.00 8.60 -5.67
CA GLU A 237 -6.83 7.67 -6.81
C GLU A 237 -7.90 7.85 -7.91
N VAL A 238 -8.17 9.08 -8.24
CA VAL A 238 -9.45 9.56 -8.80
C VAL A 238 -9.88 8.96 -10.14
N ASP A 239 -9.01 8.34 -10.90
CA ASP A 239 -9.36 7.66 -12.15
C ASP A 239 -9.46 6.14 -12.04
N GLY A 240 -9.25 5.59 -10.82
CA GLY A 240 -9.31 4.17 -10.52
C GLY A 240 -8.01 3.42 -10.79
N GLY A 241 -6.87 4.12 -10.68
CA GLY A 241 -5.54 3.54 -10.80
C GLY A 241 -4.43 4.56 -10.56
N ALA A 242 -3.31 4.09 -10.05
CA ALA A 242 -2.07 4.83 -9.90
C ALA A 242 -1.17 4.69 -11.16
N ILE A 243 0.13 4.89 -11.02
CA ILE A 243 1.10 4.28 -11.93
C ILE A 243 1.40 2.88 -11.39
N GLU A 244 0.62 1.92 -11.88
CA GLU A 244 0.67 0.52 -11.51
C GLU A 244 1.98 -0.12 -11.94
N ILE A 245 2.74 -0.70 -11.01
CA ILE A 245 4.08 -1.19 -11.28
C ILE A 245 4.46 -2.36 -10.38
N SER A 246 5.30 -3.26 -10.86
CA SER A 246 5.86 -4.34 -10.05
C SER A 246 6.98 -3.80 -9.15
N LEU A 247 6.83 -3.98 -7.85
CA LEU A 247 7.75 -3.48 -6.83
C LEU A 247 8.36 -4.63 -6.01
N LYS A 248 9.43 -4.30 -5.31
CA LYS A 248 10.14 -5.20 -4.40
C LYS A 248 10.35 -4.49 -3.06
N PRO A 249 9.34 -4.52 -2.16
CA PRO A 249 9.43 -3.94 -0.85
C PRO A 249 10.30 -4.78 0.10
N THR A 250 11.01 -4.10 0.99
CA THR A 250 11.69 -4.68 2.17
C THR A 250 10.92 -4.22 3.40
N LEU A 251 10.28 -5.18 4.08
CA LEU A 251 9.37 -4.94 5.18
C LEU A 251 9.88 -5.57 6.48
N GLN A 252 9.74 -4.88 7.60
CA GLN A 252 9.96 -5.43 8.94
C GLN A 252 8.61 -5.61 9.63
N PHE A 253 8.43 -6.77 10.29
CA PHE A 253 7.18 -7.14 10.96
C PHE A 253 7.36 -7.16 12.47
N ILE A 254 6.57 -6.36 13.20
CA ILE A 254 6.65 -6.26 14.66
C ILE A 254 5.25 -6.50 15.25
N VAL A 255 5.16 -7.43 16.20
CA VAL A 255 3.92 -7.72 16.91
C VAL A 255 3.87 -6.94 18.21
N HIS A 256 2.86 -6.09 18.36
CA HIS A 256 2.55 -5.38 19.60
C HIS A 256 1.50 -6.15 20.39
N LYS A 257 1.94 -6.79 21.46
CA LYS A 257 1.07 -7.55 22.36
C LYS A 257 0.20 -6.63 23.23
N GLY A 258 -1.06 -7.02 23.41
CA GLY A 258 -1.98 -6.32 24.30
C GLY A 258 -2.39 -4.90 23.85
N LYS A 259 -2.03 -4.51 22.63
CA LYS A 259 -2.54 -3.29 21.98
C LYS A 259 -3.67 -3.66 21.04
N THR A 260 -4.69 -2.82 20.96
CA THR A 260 -5.82 -3.01 20.05
C THR A 260 -6.12 -1.74 19.29
N ILE A 261 -6.36 -1.90 17.99
CA ILE A 261 -6.87 -0.84 17.11
C ILE A 261 -8.07 -1.40 16.34
N LYS A 262 -8.97 -0.54 15.91
CA LYS A 262 -10.16 -0.94 15.15
C LYS A 262 -9.97 -0.79 13.65
N GLN A 263 -9.18 0.20 13.25
CA GLN A 263 -8.91 0.57 11.87
C GLN A 263 -7.39 0.58 11.63
N PRO A 264 -6.92 0.40 10.39
CA PRO A 264 -5.52 0.63 10.04
C PRO A 264 -5.05 2.01 10.47
N ARG A 265 -3.80 2.12 10.91
CA ARG A 265 -3.15 3.39 11.24
C ARG A 265 -1.81 3.47 10.54
N VAL A 266 -1.39 4.67 10.20
CA VAL A 266 -0.07 4.90 9.62
C VAL A 266 0.71 5.87 10.52
N GLU A 267 1.99 5.62 10.66
CA GLU A 267 2.93 6.54 11.30
C GLU A 267 4.08 6.83 10.34
N THR A 268 4.37 8.11 10.17
CA THR A 268 5.52 8.60 9.41
C THR A 268 6.49 9.33 10.34
N ALA A 269 7.60 9.78 9.82
CA ALA A 269 8.54 10.60 10.60
C ALA A 269 7.88 11.90 11.14
N SER A 270 6.90 12.45 10.42
CA SER A 270 6.27 13.75 10.72
C SER A 270 4.86 13.67 11.28
N ASP A 271 4.13 12.57 11.05
CA ASP A 271 2.70 12.53 11.29
C ASP A 271 2.24 11.17 11.86
N TYR A 272 1.14 11.20 12.61
CA TYR A 272 0.28 10.04 12.86
C TYR A 272 -0.96 10.16 11.96
N LEU A 273 -1.38 9.06 11.33
CA LEU A 273 -2.58 9.02 10.52
C LEU A 273 -3.53 7.95 11.05
N THR A 274 -4.76 8.33 11.33
CA THR A 274 -5.87 7.39 11.57
C THR A 274 -6.74 7.31 10.35
N THR A 275 -7.40 6.18 10.13
CA THR A 275 -8.22 5.96 8.93
C THR A 275 -9.68 5.72 9.29
N GLY A 276 -10.54 6.04 8.35
CA GLY A 276 -11.96 5.69 8.37
C GLY A 276 -12.36 5.11 7.02
N LEU A 277 -13.03 3.98 7.07
CA LEU A 277 -13.43 3.20 5.90
C LEU A 277 -14.96 3.10 5.85
N SER A 278 -15.58 3.52 4.75
CA SER A 278 -17.02 3.37 4.52
C SER A 278 -17.36 3.56 3.03
N THR A 279 -18.48 2.98 2.60
CA THR A 279 -19.08 3.29 1.30
C THR A 279 -19.68 4.69 1.24
N ASP A 280 -19.92 5.32 2.40
CA ASP A 280 -20.34 6.71 2.52
C ASP A 280 -19.16 7.57 2.98
N LEU A 281 -18.78 8.59 2.19
CA LEU A 281 -17.63 9.44 2.46
C LEU A 281 -17.78 10.25 3.76
N ASN A 282 -19.00 10.69 4.10
CA ASN A 282 -19.23 11.40 5.35
C ASN A 282 -19.07 10.46 6.55
N GLU A 283 -19.47 9.20 6.42
CA GLU A 283 -19.27 8.21 7.47
C GLU A 283 -17.78 7.84 7.59
N ALA A 284 -17.07 7.67 6.49
CA ALA A 284 -15.61 7.48 6.51
C ALA A 284 -14.91 8.64 7.24
N THR A 285 -15.34 9.87 6.98
CA THR A 285 -14.85 11.08 7.68
C THR A 285 -15.11 11.03 9.19
N ARG A 286 -16.31 10.64 9.60
CA ARG A 286 -16.66 10.49 11.04
C ARG A 286 -15.82 9.43 11.72
N ILE A 287 -15.60 8.29 11.06
CA ILE A 287 -14.77 7.20 11.59
C ILE A 287 -13.32 7.65 11.73
N ALA A 288 -12.73 8.26 10.70
CA ALA A 288 -11.35 8.75 10.73
C ALA A 288 -11.12 9.74 11.87
N LEU A 289 -12.05 10.69 12.06
CA LEU A 289 -12.00 11.67 13.13
C LEU A 289 -12.19 11.02 14.51
N GLN A 290 -13.11 10.07 14.66
CA GLN A 290 -13.29 9.35 15.92
C GLN A 290 -12.02 8.58 16.30
N GLU A 291 -11.40 7.90 15.36
CA GLU A 291 -10.12 7.20 15.58
C GLU A 291 -9.00 8.19 15.95
N ALA A 292 -8.99 9.41 15.39
CA ALA A 292 -8.02 10.45 15.77
C ALA A 292 -8.24 10.93 17.21
N ILE A 293 -9.50 11.17 17.61
CA ILE A 293 -9.86 11.54 18.98
C ILE A 293 -9.47 10.41 19.94
N ASP A 294 -9.82 9.17 19.63
CA ASP A 294 -9.46 8.00 20.43
C ASP A 294 -7.94 7.86 20.58
N PHE A 295 -7.18 8.12 19.51
CA PHE A 295 -5.71 8.16 19.55
C PHE A 295 -5.18 9.25 20.49
N LEU A 296 -5.69 10.48 20.35
CA LEU A 296 -5.27 11.62 21.18
C LEU A 296 -5.59 11.39 22.66
N GLN A 297 -6.72 10.77 22.97
CA GLN A 297 -7.08 10.43 24.35
C GLN A 297 -6.15 9.34 24.92
N ARG A 298 -5.93 8.26 24.20
CA ARG A 298 -5.18 7.09 24.70
C ARG A 298 -3.67 7.30 24.70
N GLU A 299 -3.12 7.87 23.63
CA GLU A 299 -1.67 7.97 23.43
C GLU A 299 -1.11 9.32 23.90
N LYS A 300 -1.94 10.36 24.00
CA LYS A 300 -1.54 11.71 24.43
C LYS A 300 -2.20 12.16 25.73
N GLY A 301 -3.07 11.34 26.33
CA GLY A 301 -3.70 11.62 27.62
C GLY A 301 -4.68 12.82 27.62
N MET A 302 -5.21 13.17 26.44
CA MET A 302 -6.10 14.34 26.30
C MET A 302 -7.53 14.03 26.77
N SER A 303 -8.25 15.05 27.23
CA SER A 303 -9.71 14.96 27.39
C SER A 303 -10.39 14.85 26.02
N ALA A 304 -11.60 14.28 25.96
CA ALA A 304 -12.36 14.20 24.70
C ALA A 304 -12.61 15.59 24.10
N ALA A 305 -12.90 16.59 24.95
CA ALA A 305 -13.13 17.97 24.52
C ALA A 305 -11.87 18.60 23.93
N ASP A 306 -10.72 18.43 24.58
CA ASP A 306 -9.45 18.97 24.08
C ASP A 306 -9.00 18.24 22.80
N ALA A 307 -9.16 16.90 22.72
CA ALA A 307 -8.85 16.13 21.54
C ALA A 307 -9.70 16.57 20.35
N TYR A 308 -11.00 16.80 20.56
CA TYR A 308 -11.89 17.27 19.52
C TYR A 308 -11.55 18.71 19.09
N ALA A 309 -11.29 19.61 20.04
CA ALA A 309 -10.87 20.98 19.75
C ALA A 309 -9.56 21.00 18.97
N LEU A 310 -8.54 20.22 19.42
CA LEU A 310 -7.24 20.11 18.71
C LEU A 310 -7.45 19.56 17.29
N SER A 311 -8.34 18.59 17.12
CA SER A 311 -8.64 18.03 15.81
C SER A 311 -9.17 19.09 14.85
N SER A 312 -10.05 19.98 15.33
CA SER A 312 -10.58 21.09 14.52
C SER A 312 -9.52 22.14 14.15
N LEU A 313 -8.51 22.32 15.00
CA LEU A 313 -7.52 23.39 14.85
C LEU A 313 -6.26 22.97 14.07
N ALA A 314 -5.92 21.67 14.08
CA ALA A 314 -4.59 21.25 13.65
C ALA A 314 -4.49 19.83 13.06
N VAL A 315 -5.59 19.11 12.91
CA VAL A 315 -5.64 17.80 12.25
C VAL A 315 -6.29 17.95 10.88
N ASP A 316 -5.52 17.61 9.83
CA ASP A 316 -6.04 17.66 8.47
C ASP A 316 -6.80 16.37 8.14
N LEU A 317 -7.94 16.50 7.47
CA LEU A 317 -8.67 15.37 6.87
C LEU A 317 -8.39 15.32 5.37
N GLY A 318 -8.15 14.13 4.83
CA GLY A 318 -7.96 13.92 3.40
C GLY A 318 -8.61 12.64 2.92
N ILE A 319 -8.96 12.60 1.65
CA ILE A 319 -9.50 11.42 0.97
C ILE A 319 -8.32 10.65 0.39
N GLY A 320 -7.93 9.55 1.02
CA GLY A 320 -6.80 8.73 0.56
C GLY A 320 -7.13 7.95 -0.69
N GLU A 321 -8.35 7.37 -0.74
CA GLU A 321 -8.88 6.57 -1.83
C GLU A 321 -10.40 6.79 -1.94
N ALA A 322 -10.95 6.89 -3.16
CA ALA A 322 -12.37 7.22 -3.41
C ALA A 322 -13.03 6.37 -4.51
N VAL A 323 -12.41 5.27 -4.93
CA VAL A 323 -12.78 4.54 -6.15
C VAL A 323 -13.02 3.03 -5.96
N ASP A 324 -12.60 2.43 -4.85
CA ASP A 324 -12.63 0.99 -4.61
C ASP A 324 -13.84 0.51 -3.79
N ILE A 325 -15.02 1.05 -4.07
CA ILE A 325 -16.29 0.72 -3.41
C ILE A 325 -16.36 1.29 -1.99
N VAL A 326 -15.30 1.14 -1.22
CA VAL A 326 -15.15 1.66 0.15
C VAL A 326 -14.16 2.80 0.13
N ASN A 327 -14.62 4.01 0.42
CA ASN A 327 -13.76 5.19 0.51
C ASN A 327 -12.87 5.11 1.75
N LEU A 328 -11.63 5.57 1.62
CA LEU A 328 -10.72 5.78 2.74
C LEU A 328 -10.54 7.29 2.99
N VAL A 329 -10.90 7.72 4.19
CA VAL A 329 -10.54 9.05 4.70
C VAL A 329 -9.46 8.88 5.76
N TYR A 330 -8.45 9.74 5.73
CA TYR A 330 -7.45 9.80 6.79
C TYR A 330 -7.55 11.09 7.60
N ALA A 331 -7.22 11.00 8.90
CA ALA A 331 -6.99 12.16 9.76
C ALA A 331 -5.50 12.23 10.08
N LYS A 332 -4.82 13.29 9.65
CA LYS A 332 -3.38 13.48 9.76
C LYS A 332 -3.05 14.41 10.93
N ILE A 333 -2.40 13.86 11.94
CA ILE A 333 -2.04 14.50 13.21
C ILE A 333 -0.55 14.81 13.18
N PRO A 334 -0.13 16.07 13.00
CA PRO A 334 1.30 16.41 12.94
C PRO A 334 2.02 16.18 14.28
N LYS A 335 3.11 15.44 14.26
CA LYS A 335 3.92 15.16 15.45
C LYS A 335 4.50 16.42 16.10
N ARG A 336 4.76 17.47 15.31
CA ARG A 336 5.26 18.76 15.79
C ARG A 336 4.33 19.49 16.78
N LEU A 337 3.09 19.07 16.88
CA LEU A 337 2.13 19.61 17.84
C LEU A 337 2.50 19.23 19.29
N PHE A 338 3.27 18.18 19.48
CA PHE A 338 3.62 17.63 20.79
C PHE A 338 5.08 17.96 21.13
N LYS A 339 5.33 18.47 22.33
CA LYS A 339 6.70 18.78 22.83
C LYS A 339 7.57 17.54 22.93
N SER A 340 6.97 16.38 23.16
CA SER A 340 7.66 15.09 23.24
C SER A 340 6.88 14.03 22.46
N ASN A 341 7.58 13.28 21.64
CA ASN A 341 7.08 12.10 20.98
C ASN A 341 8.06 10.95 21.24
N PRO A 342 7.60 9.70 21.25
CA PRO A 342 8.49 8.56 21.16
C PRO A 342 9.41 8.70 19.94
N GLU A 343 10.66 8.24 20.09
CA GLU A 343 11.58 8.18 18.96
C GLU A 343 11.01 7.26 17.87
N PHE A 344 10.93 7.80 16.66
CA PHE A 344 10.47 7.03 15.52
C PHE A 344 11.67 6.33 14.88
N TRP A 345 11.51 5.08 14.51
CA TRP A 345 12.59 4.24 13.99
C TRP A 345 13.24 4.77 12.70
N TYR A 346 12.50 5.57 11.92
CA TYR A 346 13.00 6.19 10.71
C TYR A 346 13.29 7.68 10.95
N PRO A 347 14.53 8.13 10.76
CA PRO A 347 14.86 9.53 11.00
C PRO A 347 14.11 10.45 10.01
N PRO A 348 13.63 11.62 10.47
CA PRO A 348 13.07 12.61 9.55
C PRO A 348 14.13 13.01 8.52
N ASN A 349 13.74 13.13 7.26
CA ASN A 349 14.62 13.69 6.24
C ASN A 349 15.10 15.05 6.75
N ARG A 350 16.39 15.21 6.99
CA ARG A 350 16.96 16.52 7.27
C ARG A 350 16.90 17.29 5.94
N SER A 351 15.85 18.13 5.84
CA SER A 351 15.66 19.09 4.75
C SER A 351 16.85 20.04 4.61
#